data_61534a5652cd1eef627c44f90f06d7c4
#
_entry.id   61534a5652cd1eef627c44f90f06d7c4
#
_cell.length_a   1.000
_cell.length_b   1.000
_cell.length_c   1.000
_cell.angle_alpha   90.00
_cell.angle_beta   90.00
_cell.angle_gamma   90.00
#
_symmetry.space_group_name_H-M   'P 1'
#
loop_
_entity.id
_entity.type
_entity.pdbx_description
1 polymer ?
#
loop_
_entity_poly.entity_id
_entity_poly.type
_entity_poly.pdbx_seq_one_letter_code
_entity_poly.pdbx_strand_id
1 'polypeptide(L)'
;MDVDLLLVVTFTNLSAREMKLRVDQRIQEASLAEPDNEHLKNQRVKIHQAQISTLHSFCLKLIQLHYDVLDIDPNFRTSSEAENVLLLDQTIDDVLERHYDILDSDFIELTEQLSSDRNDDQFRNIIKRLYFFSIANPN
;
A
#
# COMPACT_ATOMS: atom_id res chain seq x y z
N MET A 1 18.28 8.68 24.15
CA MET A 1 17.13 8.10 23.46
C MET A 1 17.66 6.98 22.60
N ASP A 2 17.01 5.82 22.60
CA ASP A 2 17.49 4.65 21.89
C ASP A 2 16.99 4.63 20.43
N VAL A 3 17.80 4.10 19.54
CA VAL A 3 17.53 4.08 18.09
C VAL A 3 16.31 3.21 17.71
N ASP A 4 16.00 2.21 18.52
CA ASP A 4 14.82 1.34 18.36
C ASP A 4 13.48 2.05 18.69
N LEU A 5 13.54 3.20 19.39
CA LEU A 5 12.39 4.03 19.69
C LEU A 5 12.11 5.10 18.61
N LEU A 6 12.94 5.16 17.57
CA LEU A 6 12.78 6.11 16.48
C LEU A 6 11.99 5.51 15.33
N LEU A 7 11.03 6.27 14.83
CA LEU A 7 10.38 6.01 13.55
C LEU A 7 10.91 6.99 12.51
N VAL A 8 11.58 6.48 11.49
CA VAL A 8 12.05 7.27 10.35
C VAL A 8 11.40 6.75 9.09
N VAL A 9 10.60 7.59 8.42
CA VAL A 9 9.93 7.22 7.17
C VAL A 9 10.49 7.99 5.99
N THR A 10 10.61 7.31 4.87
CA THR A 10 11.10 7.85 3.60
C THR A 10 10.11 7.52 2.48
N PHE A 11 10.29 8.15 1.31
CA PHE A 11 9.45 7.85 0.13
C PHE A 11 9.94 6.62 -0.64
N THR A 12 11.25 6.35 -0.67
CA THR A 12 11.82 5.25 -1.45
C THR A 12 12.55 4.25 -0.57
N ASN A 13 12.54 2.98 -0.98
CA ASN A 13 13.30 1.93 -0.30
C ASN A 13 14.81 2.19 -0.32
N LEU A 14 15.31 2.84 -1.38
CA LEU A 14 16.72 3.21 -1.49
C LEU A 14 17.10 4.20 -0.39
N SER A 15 16.31 5.28 -0.23
CA SER A 15 16.54 6.30 0.80
C SER A 15 16.44 5.71 2.22
N ALA A 16 15.50 4.81 2.47
CA ALA A 16 15.39 4.14 3.77
C ALA A 16 16.64 3.31 4.07
N ARG A 17 17.12 2.54 3.09
CA ARG A 17 18.34 1.73 3.22
C ARG A 17 19.57 2.60 3.44
N GLU A 18 19.72 3.66 2.68
CA GLU A 18 20.83 4.60 2.82
C GLU A 18 20.83 5.28 4.18
N MET A 19 19.67 5.73 4.66
CA MET A 19 19.52 6.30 5.99
C MET A 19 19.96 5.32 7.08
N LYS A 20 19.50 4.07 7.00
CA LYS A 20 19.87 3.02 7.96
C LYS A 20 21.38 2.76 7.98
N LEU A 21 22.01 2.70 6.80
CA LEU A 21 23.46 2.55 6.70
C LEU A 21 24.23 3.74 7.31
N ARG A 22 23.79 4.96 7.04
CA ARG A 22 24.41 6.15 7.60
C ARG A 22 24.31 6.20 9.14
N VAL A 23 23.16 5.85 9.69
CA VAL A 23 22.97 5.79 11.15
C VAL A 23 23.86 4.70 11.74
N ASP A 24 23.92 3.52 11.14
CA ASP A 24 24.78 2.42 11.59
C ASP A 24 26.25 2.82 11.57
N GLN A 25 26.73 3.42 10.48
CA GLN A 25 28.11 3.94 10.38
C GLN A 25 28.44 4.95 11.46
N ARG A 26 27.54 5.91 11.74
CA ARG A 26 27.75 6.90 12.79
C ARG A 26 27.82 6.30 14.20
N ILE A 27 26.97 5.30 14.47
CA ILE A 27 27.00 4.57 15.75
C ILE A 27 28.33 3.80 15.85
N GLN A 28 28.81 3.16 14.78
CA GLN A 28 30.10 2.46 14.76
C GLN A 28 31.28 3.41 15.00
N GLU A 29 31.34 4.55 14.29
CA GLU A 29 32.36 5.58 14.49
C GLU A 29 32.40 6.08 15.95
N ALA A 30 31.25 6.41 16.51
CA ALA A 30 31.12 6.86 17.90
C ALA A 30 31.54 5.77 18.91
N SER A 31 31.19 4.51 18.65
CA SER A 31 31.57 3.36 19.50
C SER A 31 33.07 3.09 19.48
N LEU A 32 33.73 3.36 18.35
CA LEU A 32 35.20 3.26 18.26
C LEU A 32 35.90 4.41 18.99
N ALA A 33 35.31 5.61 18.98
CA ALA A 33 35.86 6.77 19.72
C ALA A 33 35.69 6.62 21.24
N GLU A 34 34.62 5.93 21.67
CA GLU A 34 34.31 5.73 23.10
C GLU A 34 34.07 4.23 23.38
N PRO A 35 35.13 3.39 23.43
CA PRO A 35 35.00 1.94 23.57
C PRO A 35 34.30 1.45 24.84
N ASP A 36 34.39 2.24 25.92
CA ASP A 36 33.79 1.90 27.22
C ASP A 36 32.35 2.40 27.39
N ASN A 37 31.80 3.04 26.36
CA ASN A 37 30.43 3.56 26.39
C ASN A 37 29.42 2.45 26.12
N GLU A 38 28.86 1.90 27.19
CA GLU A 38 27.86 0.80 27.12
C GLU A 38 26.59 1.22 26.36
N HIS A 39 26.21 2.50 26.38
CA HIS A 39 25.07 2.98 25.59
C HIS A 39 25.33 2.82 24.10
N LEU A 40 26.49 3.20 23.59
CA LEU A 40 26.83 3.05 22.17
C LEU A 40 26.94 1.57 21.74
N LYS A 41 27.46 0.70 22.60
CA LYS A 41 27.46 -0.75 22.35
C LYS A 41 26.03 -1.28 22.18
N ASN A 42 25.13 -0.87 23.04
CA ASN A 42 23.70 -1.25 22.96
C ASN A 42 23.04 -0.70 21.69
N GLN A 43 23.35 0.53 21.27
CA GLN A 43 22.80 1.10 20.02
C GLN A 43 23.21 0.30 18.78
N ARG A 44 24.42 -0.26 18.74
CA ARG A 44 24.88 -1.13 17.63
C ARG A 44 24.01 -2.39 17.48
N VAL A 45 23.53 -2.95 18.59
CA VAL A 45 22.62 -4.10 18.55
C VAL A 45 21.21 -3.66 18.13
N LYS A 46 20.76 -2.53 18.67
CA LYS A 46 19.41 -2.03 18.47
C LYS A 46 19.13 -1.45 17.07
N ILE A 47 20.16 -1.07 16.31
CA ILE A 47 19.98 -0.50 14.95
C ILE A 47 19.23 -1.47 14.00
N HIS A 48 19.35 -2.76 14.20
CA HIS A 48 18.63 -3.75 13.39
C HIS A 48 17.11 -3.73 13.65
N GLN A 49 16.70 -3.30 14.85
CA GLN A 49 15.31 -3.16 15.27
C GLN A 49 14.72 -1.78 14.96
N ALA A 50 15.58 -0.80 14.60
CA ALA A 50 15.15 0.55 14.27
C ALA A 50 14.15 0.56 13.12
N GLN A 51 13.05 1.30 13.30
CA GLN A 51 11.99 1.45 12.31
C GLN A 51 12.37 2.51 11.28
N ILE A 52 13.25 2.13 10.33
CA ILE A 52 13.69 2.98 9.21
C ILE A 52 13.19 2.31 7.92
N SER A 53 12.11 2.84 7.33
CA SER A 53 11.43 2.23 6.20
C SER A 53 10.68 3.25 5.36
N THR A 54 10.06 2.82 4.25
CA THR A 54 9.08 3.66 3.58
C THR A 54 7.77 3.71 4.39
N LEU A 55 6.99 4.77 4.18
CA LEU A 55 5.66 4.89 4.81
C LEU A 55 4.78 3.67 4.51
N HIS A 56 4.76 3.22 3.26
CA HIS A 56 3.99 2.03 2.85
C HIS A 56 4.44 0.77 3.58
N SER A 57 5.75 0.54 3.70
CA SER A 57 6.28 -0.63 4.43
C SER A 57 5.97 -0.57 5.92
N PHE A 58 5.98 0.63 6.51
CA PHE A 58 5.60 0.82 7.90
C PHE A 58 4.10 0.52 8.11
N CYS A 59 3.22 1.08 7.27
CA CYS A 59 1.78 0.81 7.33
C CYS A 59 1.46 -0.68 7.14
N LEU A 60 2.11 -1.34 6.17
CA LEU A 60 1.94 -2.78 5.95
C LEU A 60 2.32 -3.59 7.19
N LYS A 61 3.45 -3.26 7.82
CA LYS A 61 3.88 -3.91 9.06
C LYS A 61 2.90 -3.67 10.20
N LEU A 62 2.35 -2.46 10.31
CA LEU A 62 1.34 -2.13 11.32
C LEU A 62 0.05 -2.96 11.12
N ILE A 63 -0.42 -3.08 9.87
CA ILE A 63 -1.56 -3.93 9.52
C ILE A 63 -1.26 -5.40 9.88
N GLN A 64 -0.07 -5.91 9.55
CA GLN A 64 0.34 -7.27 9.89
C GLN A 64 0.43 -7.54 11.40
N LEU A 65 0.70 -6.53 12.21
CA LEU A 65 0.71 -6.64 13.68
C LEU A 65 -0.70 -6.61 14.30
N HIS A 66 -1.67 -6.04 13.60
CA HIS A 66 -3.03 -5.81 14.09
C HIS A 66 -4.09 -6.40 13.15
N TYR A 67 -3.76 -7.49 12.44
CA TYR A 67 -4.66 -8.15 11.49
C TYR A 67 -5.96 -8.63 12.14
N ASP A 68 -5.89 -9.05 13.41
CA ASP A 68 -7.00 -9.51 14.21
C ASP A 68 -8.03 -8.40 14.51
N VAL A 69 -7.57 -7.17 14.72
CA VAL A 69 -8.43 -5.99 14.95
C VAL A 69 -9.12 -5.56 13.66
N LEU A 70 -8.49 -5.80 12.52
CA LEU A 70 -8.98 -5.38 11.19
C LEU A 70 -9.80 -6.47 10.49
N ASP A 71 -9.95 -7.65 11.11
CA ASP A 71 -10.61 -8.83 10.51
C ASP A 71 -10.02 -9.21 9.14
N ILE A 72 -8.69 -9.17 9.05
CA ILE A 72 -7.93 -9.50 7.84
C ILE A 72 -7.27 -10.87 8.03
N ASP A 73 -7.22 -11.68 6.96
CA ASP A 73 -6.48 -12.94 6.96
C ASP A 73 -5.00 -12.69 7.32
N PRO A 74 -4.43 -13.37 8.32
CA PRO A 74 -3.02 -13.20 8.70
C PRO A 74 -2.04 -13.49 7.56
N ASN A 75 -2.43 -14.29 6.57
CA ASN A 75 -1.63 -14.59 5.38
C ASN A 75 -1.89 -13.63 4.20
N PHE A 76 -2.54 -12.50 4.46
CA PHE A 76 -2.80 -11.53 3.39
C PHE A 76 -1.49 -11.04 2.74
N ARG A 77 -1.56 -10.75 1.48
CA ARG A 77 -0.51 -10.10 0.71
C ARG A 77 -1.04 -8.91 -0.07
N THR A 78 -0.18 -8.00 -0.38
CA THR A 78 -0.51 -6.94 -1.34
C THR A 78 -0.60 -7.55 -2.74
N SER A 79 -1.65 -7.20 -3.47
CA SER A 79 -1.82 -7.57 -4.87
C SER A 79 -0.83 -6.83 -5.76
N SER A 80 -0.43 -7.46 -6.85
CA SER A 80 0.33 -6.79 -7.90
C SER A 80 -0.59 -5.86 -8.73
N GLU A 81 0.01 -4.94 -9.48
CA GLU A 81 -0.73 -4.06 -10.38
C GLU A 81 -1.56 -4.84 -11.42
N ALA A 82 -1.01 -5.91 -11.96
CA ALA A 82 -1.71 -6.78 -12.91
C ALA A 82 -2.92 -7.48 -12.27
N GLU A 83 -2.79 -7.97 -11.04
CA GLU A 83 -3.89 -8.55 -10.28
C GLU A 83 -4.99 -7.53 -9.98
N ASN A 84 -4.61 -6.29 -9.64
CA ASN A 84 -5.58 -5.22 -9.40
C ASN A 84 -6.40 -4.89 -10.64
N VAL A 85 -5.76 -4.85 -11.82
CA VAL A 85 -6.46 -4.62 -13.09
C VAL A 85 -7.46 -5.74 -13.36
N LEU A 86 -7.05 -7.00 -13.20
CA LEU A 86 -7.94 -8.14 -13.39
C LEU A 86 -9.12 -8.15 -12.43
N LEU A 87 -8.87 -7.88 -11.14
CA LEU A 87 -9.93 -7.80 -10.13
C LEU A 87 -10.92 -6.67 -10.44
N LEU A 88 -10.42 -5.52 -10.89
CA LEU A 88 -11.28 -4.41 -11.28
C LEU A 88 -12.16 -4.79 -12.48
N ASP A 89 -11.58 -5.42 -13.50
CA ASP A 89 -12.32 -5.87 -14.68
C ASP A 89 -13.39 -6.90 -14.32
N GLN A 90 -13.05 -7.91 -13.54
CA GLN A 90 -14.01 -8.91 -13.05
C GLN A 90 -15.12 -8.27 -12.23
N THR A 91 -14.77 -7.33 -11.33
CA THR A 91 -15.79 -6.65 -10.50
C THR A 91 -16.75 -5.81 -11.36
N ILE A 92 -16.24 -5.15 -12.39
CA ILE A 92 -17.08 -4.42 -13.35
C ILE A 92 -18.01 -5.38 -14.08
N ASP A 93 -17.49 -6.51 -14.55
CA ASP A 93 -18.28 -7.54 -15.23
C ASP A 93 -19.41 -8.06 -14.34
N ASP A 94 -19.11 -8.44 -13.10
CA ASP A 94 -20.08 -8.93 -12.12
C ASP A 94 -21.18 -7.89 -11.81
N VAL A 95 -20.81 -6.61 -11.73
CA VAL A 95 -21.77 -5.53 -11.48
C VAL A 95 -22.67 -5.31 -12.69
N LEU A 96 -22.10 -5.27 -13.90
CA LEU A 96 -22.87 -5.10 -15.13
C LEU A 96 -23.84 -6.26 -15.34
N GLU A 97 -23.36 -7.52 -15.22
CA GLU A 97 -24.18 -8.72 -15.37
C GLU A 97 -25.35 -8.70 -14.39
N ARG A 98 -25.12 -8.36 -13.13
CA ARG A 98 -26.18 -8.25 -12.12
C ARG A 98 -27.25 -7.23 -12.51
N HIS A 99 -26.89 -6.07 -13.05
CA HIS A 99 -27.86 -5.06 -13.48
C HIS A 99 -28.61 -5.46 -14.74
N TYR A 100 -27.98 -6.17 -15.65
CA TYR A 100 -28.66 -6.77 -16.82
C TYR A 100 -29.65 -7.86 -16.41
N ASP A 101 -29.29 -8.72 -15.45
CA ASP A 101 -30.14 -9.82 -14.98
C ASP A 101 -31.44 -9.36 -14.34
N ILE A 102 -31.39 -8.26 -13.57
CA ILE A 102 -32.59 -7.69 -12.95
C ILE A 102 -33.42 -6.81 -13.89
N LEU A 103 -32.98 -6.62 -15.14
CA LEU A 103 -33.63 -5.77 -16.15
C LEU A 103 -33.92 -4.34 -15.62
N ASP A 104 -32.95 -3.76 -14.94
CA ASP A 104 -33.00 -2.39 -14.44
C ASP A 104 -33.19 -1.40 -15.59
N SER A 105 -34.39 -0.78 -15.67
CA SER A 105 -34.75 0.09 -16.81
C SER A 105 -33.84 1.31 -16.94
N ASP A 106 -33.45 1.92 -15.81
CA ASP A 106 -32.60 3.10 -15.79
C ASP A 106 -31.18 2.76 -16.22
N PHE A 107 -30.72 1.57 -15.82
CA PHE A 107 -29.43 1.05 -16.24
C PHE A 107 -29.40 0.72 -17.74
N ILE A 108 -30.45 0.08 -18.27
CA ILE A 108 -30.56 -0.23 -19.70
C ILE A 108 -30.56 1.06 -20.53
N GLU A 109 -31.36 2.05 -20.16
CA GLU A 109 -31.38 3.37 -20.83
C GLU A 109 -29.98 4.03 -20.80
N LEU A 110 -29.29 4.00 -19.64
CA LEU A 110 -27.96 4.53 -19.50
C LEU A 110 -26.95 3.82 -20.39
N THR A 111 -27.00 2.48 -20.46
CA THR A 111 -26.09 1.70 -21.30
C THR A 111 -26.35 1.94 -22.78
N GLU A 112 -27.59 2.06 -23.23
CA GLU A 112 -27.95 2.39 -24.60
C GLU A 112 -27.41 3.76 -25.05
N GLN A 113 -27.36 4.72 -24.12
CA GLN A 113 -26.82 6.05 -24.40
C GLN A 113 -25.28 6.09 -24.44
N LEU A 114 -24.59 5.25 -23.67
CA LEU A 114 -23.15 5.29 -23.46
C LEU A 114 -22.38 4.16 -24.16
N SER A 115 -23.06 3.10 -24.56
CA SER A 115 -22.48 1.98 -25.31
C SER A 115 -22.61 2.22 -26.82
N SER A 116 -21.66 1.72 -27.59
CA SER A 116 -21.81 1.65 -29.05
C SER A 116 -22.56 0.36 -29.41
N ASP A 117 -23.28 0.36 -30.55
CA ASP A 117 -24.18 -0.69 -31.05
C ASP A 117 -23.67 -2.15 -31.01
N ARG A 118 -22.43 -2.40 -30.57
CA ARG A 118 -21.80 -3.74 -30.59
C ARG A 118 -20.98 -4.10 -29.36
N ASN A 119 -20.78 -3.17 -28.37
CA ASN A 119 -19.77 -3.41 -27.35
C ASN A 119 -19.93 -2.44 -26.17
N ASP A 120 -19.85 -2.97 -24.95
CA ASP A 120 -19.88 -2.21 -23.69
C ASP A 120 -18.51 -1.63 -23.29
N ASP A 121 -17.49 -1.74 -24.13
CA ASP A 121 -16.13 -1.28 -23.80
C ASP A 121 -16.07 0.22 -23.48
N GLN A 122 -16.86 1.03 -24.17
CA GLN A 122 -16.94 2.46 -23.92
C GLN A 122 -17.50 2.74 -22.53
N PHE A 123 -18.57 2.06 -22.16
CA PHE A 123 -19.20 2.18 -20.86
C PHE A 123 -18.27 1.70 -19.74
N ARG A 124 -17.60 0.54 -19.92
CA ARG A 124 -16.58 0.02 -19.01
C ARG A 124 -15.45 1.01 -18.77
N ASN A 125 -14.97 1.65 -19.84
CA ASN A 125 -13.92 2.66 -19.75
C ASN A 125 -14.37 3.91 -18.96
N ILE A 126 -15.63 4.32 -19.08
CA ILE A 126 -16.20 5.42 -18.30
C ILE A 126 -16.23 5.03 -16.81
N ILE A 127 -16.71 3.82 -16.47
CA ILE A 127 -16.74 3.31 -15.10
C ILE A 127 -15.32 3.30 -14.50
N LYS A 128 -14.34 2.75 -15.22
CA LYS A 128 -12.92 2.74 -14.77
C LYS A 128 -12.41 4.15 -14.49
N ARG A 129 -12.66 5.09 -15.39
CA ARG A 129 -12.23 6.48 -15.20
C ARG A 129 -12.87 7.13 -13.97
N LEU A 130 -14.17 6.91 -13.76
CA LEU A 130 -14.87 7.41 -12.58
C LEU A 130 -14.35 6.78 -11.30
N TYR A 131 -14.09 5.47 -11.30
CA TYR A 131 -13.49 4.75 -10.18
C TYR A 131 -12.14 5.34 -9.80
N PHE A 132 -11.20 5.49 -10.74
CA PHE A 132 -9.91 6.08 -10.47
C PHE A 132 -9.99 7.55 -10.03
N PHE A 133 -10.93 8.30 -10.59
CA PHE A 133 -11.17 9.67 -10.16
C PHE A 133 -11.65 9.73 -8.70
N SER A 134 -12.57 8.87 -8.30
CA SER A 134 -13.11 8.84 -6.94
C SER A 134 -12.06 8.45 -5.89
N ILE A 135 -11.19 7.49 -6.23
CA ILE A 135 -10.07 7.09 -5.33
C ILE A 135 -9.05 8.22 -5.18
N ALA A 136 -8.76 8.95 -6.27
CA ALA A 136 -7.81 10.06 -6.23
C ALA A 136 -8.35 11.29 -5.48
N ASN A 137 -9.68 11.40 -5.35
CA ASN A 137 -10.38 12.52 -4.70
C ASN A 137 -11.35 12.00 -3.64
N PRO A 138 -10.86 11.42 -2.54
CA PRO A 138 -11.72 11.00 -1.43
C PRO A 138 -12.33 12.25 -0.77
N ASN A 139 -13.67 12.26 -0.65
CA ASN A 139 -14.39 13.32 0.10
C ASN A 139 -14.18 13.15 1.60
#